data_115cfc3cd738c30e7de5e74d384b24b5
#
_entry.id   115cfc3cd738c30e7de5e74d384b24b5
#
_cell.length_a   1.000
_cell.length_b   1.000
_cell.length_c   1.000
_cell.angle_alpha   90.00
_cell.angle_beta   90.00
_cell.angle_gamma   90.00
#
_symmetry.space_group_name_H-M   'P 1'
#
loop_
_entity.id
_entity.type
_entity.pdbx_description
1 polymer ?
#
loop_
_entity_poly.entity_id
_entity_poly.type
_entity_poly.pdbx_seq_one_letter_code
_entity_poly.pdbx_strand_id
1 'polypeptide(L)'
;MKLTLLGGGGFRVPLMFRTLLRDESDQRVTELRLWDTDAERLAVIRSILGAMASGHPKAPVVRVAGDLDDAVAGADFVFSAIRAGGTEGRATEETIAHCCGVLGQETTGFGGLDYALRGIPTAVHIAEQIARLAPGAHLINFTNPAGIITEVSAQILGDRVIGICDSPVGLARRALSTLEGAGLVPAGTASQVIAGDDRVRLDYLGLNHLGWLQRLLVDGEDVLPRLLERPGLISSFEEGRLFGADWIRHLGSVPNEYLHYYYFARETREADESVEATRGVFLAAQQRDFYTRAASLPGPQAYELWEATRLRREETYMASNRLAAGGVERDEEDLESGGYDRVALAVMKAIAFDEVTDLIVNSRNGGRIPQLPHDAVIEAPCRIGAAGLTPLPVSPLPEHATGLVQSVKYAERTAIRAAREHSLELAVAACARPPLIAGVGVARKLLARSREEFPELGYLS
;
A
#
# COMPACT_ATOMS: atom_id res chain seq x y z
N MET A 1 -16.62 -16.31 7.47
CA MET A 1 -15.78 -16.16 6.27
C MET A 1 -14.48 -16.93 6.44
N LYS A 2 -13.94 -17.46 5.32
CA LYS A 2 -12.60 -18.07 5.24
C LYS A 2 -11.67 -17.11 4.53
N LEU A 3 -10.63 -16.68 5.22
CA LEU A 3 -9.60 -15.77 4.71
C LEU A 3 -8.30 -16.54 4.50
N THR A 4 -7.73 -16.45 3.30
CA THR A 4 -6.36 -16.88 3.03
C THR A 4 -5.44 -15.67 3.01
N LEU A 5 -4.31 -15.75 3.70
CA LEU A 5 -3.29 -14.71 3.73
C LEU A 5 -2.01 -15.23 3.07
N LEU A 6 -1.73 -14.70 1.88
CA LEU A 6 -0.50 -14.94 1.14
C LEU A 6 0.58 -13.97 1.62
N GLY A 7 1.75 -14.47 1.97
CA GLY A 7 2.74 -13.75 2.77
C GLY A 7 2.47 -13.91 4.26
N GLY A 8 2.00 -15.10 4.67
CA GLY A 8 1.58 -15.43 6.03
C GLY A 8 2.70 -15.38 7.08
N GLY A 9 3.97 -15.47 6.65
CA GLY A 9 5.15 -15.21 7.46
C GLY A 9 5.55 -13.74 7.58
N GLY A 10 4.76 -12.82 6.99
CA GLY A 10 5.10 -11.40 6.93
C GLY A 10 4.97 -10.68 8.27
N PHE A 11 5.88 -9.72 8.49
CA PHE A 11 5.96 -8.94 9.75
C PHE A 11 4.68 -8.17 10.11
N ARG A 12 3.83 -7.83 9.12
CA ARG A 12 2.57 -7.11 9.34
C ARG A 12 1.36 -8.01 9.60
N VAL A 13 1.49 -9.32 9.51
CA VAL A 13 0.38 -10.28 9.73
C VAL A 13 -0.28 -10.16 11.10
N PRO A 14 0.46 -9.95 12.22
CA PRO A 14 -0.18 -9.75 13.52
C PRO A 14 -1.07 -8.51 13.61
N LEU A 15 -0.85 -7.45 12.80
CA LEU A 15 -1.77 -6.30 12.73
C LEU A 15 -3.13 -6.72 12.15
N MET A 16 -3.12 -7.43 11.01
CA MET A 16 -4.34 -7.98 10.43
C MET A 16 -5.08 -8.88 11.44
N PHE A 17 -4.34 -9.78 12.09
CA PHE A 17 -4.93 -10.69 13.08
C PHE A 17 -5.53 -9.95 14.28
N ARG A 18 -4.89 -8.87 14.75
CA ARG A 18 -5.43 -8.00 15.82
C ARG A 18 -6.80 -7.42 15.43
N THR A 19 -6.98 -7.00 14.21
CA THR A 19 -8.26 -6.50 13.70
C THR A 19 -9.30 -7.62 13.61
N LEU A 20 -8.92 -8.83 13.18
CA LEU A 20 -9.81 -9.98 13.19
C LEU A 20 -10.25 -10.38 14.61
N LEU A 21 -9.38 -10.26 15.61
CA LEU A 21 -9.73 -10.53 17.02
C LEU A 21 -10.70 -9.50 17.61
N ARG A 22 -10.67 -8.25 17.13
CA ARG A 22 -11.58 -7.18 17.58
C ARG A 22 -12.98 -7.32 16.97
N ASP A 23 -13.13 -8.08 15.89
CA ASP A 23 -14.43 -8.35 15.27
C ASP A 23 -15.14 -9.52 15.97
N GLU A 24 -15.96 -9.19 16.96
CA GLU A 24 -16.75 -10.16 17.72
C GLU A 24 -18.12 -10.48 17.10
N SER A 25 -18.43 -9.91 15.93
CA SER A 25 -19.69 -10.14 15.22
C SER A 25 -19.86 -11.61 14.79
N ASP A 26 -21.09 -12.03 14.55
CA ASP A 26 -21.34 -13.36 13.98
C ASP A 26 -20.87 -13.44 12.50
N GLN A 27 -20.76 -12.30 11.86
CA GLN A 27 -20.29 -12.09 10.48
C GLN A 27 -18.77 -11.89 10.39
N ARG A 28 -18.00 -12.61 11.20
CA ARG A 28 -16.55 -12.50 11.26
C ARG A 28 -15.81 -13.52 10.39
N VAL A 29 -14.51 -13.35 10.26
CA VAL A 29 -13.61 -14.40 9.77
C VAL A 29 -13.53 -15.51 10.82
N THR A 30 -13.85 -16.73 10.44
CA THR A 30 -13.84 -17.91 11.32
C THR A 30 -12.65 -18.84 11.07
N GLU A 31 -12.06 -18.77 9.86
CA GLU A 31 -10.85 -19.52 9.48
C GLU A 31 -9.86 -18.57 8.81
N LEU A 32 -8.61 -18.58 9.31
CA LEU A 32 -7.48 -17.88 8.70
C LEU A 32 -6.46 -18.91 8.22
N ARG A 33 -6.23 -18.97 6.92
CA ARG A 33 -5.15 -19.78 6.34
C ARG A 33 -3.95 -18.91 6.05
N LEU A 34 -2.78 -19.38 6.46
CA LEU A 34 -1.50 -18.73 6.23
C LEU A 34 -0.70 -19.55 5.22
N TRP A 35 -0.14 -18.89 4.23
CA TRP A 35 0.83 -19.47 3.32
C TRP A 35 1.98 -18.50 3.08
N ASP A 36 3.19 -19.05 3.08
CA ASP A 36 4.43 -18.32 2.78
C ASP A 36 5.47 -19.27 2.21
N THR A 37 6.40 -18.76 1.44
CA THR A 37 7.56 -19.52 0.95
C THR A 37 8.65 -19.69 2.00
N ASP A 38 8.63 -18.86 3.07
CA ASP A 38 9.56 -18.89 4.19
C ASP A 38 8.89 -19.60 5.39
N ALA A 39 9.18 -20.91 5.55
CA ALA A 39 8.60 -21.73 6.60
C ALA A 39 9.04 -21.30 8.02
N GLU A 40 10.26 -20.75 8.18
CA GLU A 40 10.76 -20.31 9.48
C GLU A 40 10.03 -19.05 9.94
N ARG A 41 9.89 -18.06 9.06
CA ARG A 41 9.09 -16.86 9.35
C ARG A 41 7.64 -17.22 9.65
N LEU A 42 7.07 -18.12 8.85
CA LEU A 42 5.68 -18.60 9.03
C LEU A 42 5.49 -19.24 10.41
N ALA A 43 6.45 -20.04 10.88
CA ALA A 43 6.41 -20.66 12.20
C ALA A 43 6.44 -19.61 13.33
N VAL A 44 7.28 -18.59 13.23
CA VAL A 44 7.35 -17.47 14.19
C VAL A 44 6.02 -16.72 14.24
N ILE A 45 5.50 -16.32 13.08
CA ILE A 45 4.21 -15.59 13.03
C ILE A 45 3.07 -16.45 13.58
N ARG A 46 2.99 -17.73 13.21
CA ARG A 46 1.98 -18.64 13.78
C ARG A 46 2.05 -18.70 15.30
N SER A 47 3.26 -18.75 15.89
CA SER A 47 3.46 -18.75 17.36
C SER A 47 2.91 -17.46 17.98
N ILE A 48 3.20 -16.30 17.37
CA ILE A 48 2.69 -14.99 17.80
C ILE A 48 1.15 -14.96 17.73
N LEU A 49 0.55 -15.39 16.61
CA LEU A 49 -0.91 -15.42 16.46
C LEU A 49 -1.57 -16.34 17.49
N GLY A 50 -0.94 -17.48 17.82
CA GLY A 50 -1.39 -18.37 18.88
C GLY A 50 -1.42 -17.69 20.26
N ALA A 51 -0.40 -16.90 20.59
CA ALA A 51 -0.36 -16.11 21.81
C ALA A 51 -1.44 -15.01 21.82
N MET A 52 -1.62 -14.31 20.70
CA MET A 52 -2.66 -13.27 20.55
C MET A 52 -4.08 -13.86 20.67
N ALA A 53 -4.32 -15.06 20.15
CA ALA A 53 -5.63 -15.75 20.22
C ALA A 53 -5.98 -16.22 21.64
N SER A 54 -5.00 -16.31 22.55
CA SER A 54 -5.23 -16.77 23.91
C SER A 54 -6.20 -15.86 24.66
N GLY A 55 -7.26 -16.43 25.21
CA GLY A 55 -8.32 -15.67 25.89
C GLY A 55 -9.39 -15.05 24.98
N HIS A 56 -9.31 -15.25 23.66
CA HIS A 56 -10.31 -14.79 22.69
C HIS A 56 -11.16 -15.95 22.17
N PRO A 57 -12.34 -16.23 22.75
CA PRO A 57 -13.14 -17.41 22.36
C PRO A 57 -13.68 -17.35 20.94
N LYS A 58 -13.76 -16.17 20.34
CA LYS A 58 -14.19 -15.93 18.97
C LYS A 58 -13.03 -15.79 17.97
N ALA A 59 -11.79 -16.04 18.40
CA ALA A 59 -10.64 -16.00 17.48
C ALA A 59 -10.83 -16.93 16.28
N PRO A 60 -10.41 -16.54 15.07
CA PRO A 60 -10.43 -17.43 13.93
C PRO A 60 -9.48 -18.62 14.14
N VAL A 61 -9.87 -19.77 13.60
CA VAL A 61 -8.98 -20.95 13.56
C VAL A 61 -7.84 -20.66 12.59
N VAL A 62 -6.61 -20.64 13.10
CA VAL A 62 -5.42 -20.40 12.27
C VAL A 62 -4.89 -21.73 11.74
N ARG A 63 -4.77 -21.87 10.42
CA ARG A 63 -4.20 -23.02 9.71
C ARG A 63 -3.02 -22.58 8.86
N VAL A 64 -2.03 -23.43 8.71
CA VAL A 64 -0.92 -23.26 7.76
C VAL A 64 -1.20 -24.19 6.58
N ALA A 65 -1.22 -23.63 5.38
CA ALA A 65 -1.37 -24.39 4.14
C ALA A 65 -0.04 -25.00 3.71
N GLY A 66 -0.11 -26.19 3.10
CA GLY A 66 1.06 -26.91 2.62
C GLY A 66 1.66 -26.32 1.35
N ASP A 67 0.82 -25.78 0.47
CA ASP A 67 1.19 -25.11 -0.77
C ASP A 67 0.17 -24.02 -1.14
N LEU A 68 0.37 -23.36 -2.29
CA LEU A 68 -0.51 -22.31 -2.77
C LEU A 68 -1.90 -22.84 -3.12
N ASP A 69 -2.00 -24.03 -3.69
CA ASP A 69 -3.26 -24.66 -4.09
C ASP A 69 -4.13 -24.95 -2.84
N ASP A 70 -3.53 -25.54 -1.80
CA ASP A 70 -4.20 -25.76 -0.51
C ASP A 70 -4.60 -24.44 0.15
N ALA A 71 -3.76 -23.42 0.04
CA ALA A 71 -4.02 -22.10 0.62
C ALA A 71 -5.28 -21.46 0.03
N VAL A 72 -5.44 -21.46 -1.31
CA VAL A 72 -6.53 -20.73 -1.99
C VAL A 72 -7.80 -21.57 -2.14
N ALA A 73 -7.73 -22.90 -2.08
CA ALA A 73 -8.89 -23.78 -2.30
C ALA A 73 -10.05 -23.48 -1.33
N GLY A 74 -11.20 -23.08 -1.89
CA GLY A 74 -12.43 -22.79 -1.12
C GLY A 74 -12.32 -21.60 -0.18
N ALA A 75 -11.39 -20.67 -0.42
CA ALA A 75 -11.36 -19.38 0.25
C ALA A 75 -12.51 -18.49 -0.20
N ASP A 76 -13.07 -17.68 0.71
CA ASP A 76 -14.02 -16.61 0.37
C ASP A 76 -13.23 -15.37 -0.05
N PHE A 77 -12.12 -15.10 0.63
CA PHE A 77 -11.22 -13.99 0.38
C PHE A 77 -9.76 -14.45 0.40
N VAL A 78 -8.97 -13.88 -0.50
CA VAL A 78 -7.51 -14.01 -0.50
C VAL A 78 -6.91 -12.62 -0.28
N PHE A 79 -6.15 -12.45 0.79
CA PHE A 79 -5.38 -11.24 1.07
C PHE A 79 -3.93 -11.47 0.65
N SER A 80 -3.43 -10.69 -0.30
CA SER A 80 -2.06 -10.79 -0.78
C SER A 80 -1.20 -9.67 -0.21
N ALA A 81 -0.15 -10.05 0.54
CA ALA A 81 0.86 -9.16 1.10
C ALA A 81 2.27 -9.73 0.88
N ILE A 82 2.51 -10.28 -0.30
CA ILE A 82 3.79 -10.87 -0.66
C ILE A 82 4.81 -9.82 -1.08
N ARG A 83 6.10 -10.17 -1.01
CA ARG A 83 7.18 -9.38 -1.58
C ARG A 83 8.19 -10.31 -2.25
N ALA A 84 8.27 -10.25 -3.58
CA ALA A 84 9.32 -10.94 -4.33
C ALA A 84 10.71 -10.45 -3.89
N GLY A 85 11.60 -11.38 -3.48
CA GLY A 85 12.91 -11.05 -2.93
C GLY A 85 12.91 -10.58 -1.46
N GLY A 86 11.76 -10.48 -0.81
CA GLY A 86 11.67 -10.09 0.61
C GLY A 86 12.24 -8.70 0.90
N THR A 87 12.66 -8.48 2.16
CA THR A 87 13.30 -7.21 2.57
C THR A 87 14.73 -7.06 2.05
N GLU A 88 15.43 -8.16 1.79
CA GLU A 88 16.76 -8.15 1.17
C GLU A 88 16.67 -7.62 -0.27
N GLY A 89 15.67 -8.09 -1.05
CA GLY A 89 15.42 -7.56 -2.39
C GLY A 89 15.15 -6.05 -2.37
N ARG A 90 14.41 -5.55 -1.37
CA ARG A 90 14.23 -4.11 -1.16
C ARG A 90 15.56 -3.39 -0.92
N ALA A 91 16.39 -3.90 -0.04
CA ALA A 91 17.69 -3.30 0.26
C ALA A 91 18.57 -3.22 -1.00
N THR A 92 18.56 -4.28 -1.81
CA THR A 92 19.30 -4.38 -3.06
C THR A 92 18.79 -3.39 -4.11
N GLU A 93 17.47 -3.32 -4.37
CA GLU A 93 16.90 -2.40 -5.37
C GLU A 93 17.13 -0.94 -5.00
N GLU A 94 17.01 -0.56 -3.72
CA GLU A 94 17.30 0.79 -3.24
C GLU A 94 18.81 1.11 -3.40
N THR A 95 19.68 0.15 -3.12
CA THR A 95 21.13 0.32 -3.29
C THR A 95 21.52 0.47 -4.77
N ILE A 96 20.92 -0.32 -5.67
CA ILE A 96 21.13 -0.20 -7.12
C ILE A 96 20.74 1.21 -7.60
N ALA A 97 19.57 1.70 -7.17
CA ALA A 97 19.10 3.03 -7.52
C ALA A 97 20.09 4.10 -7.06
N HIS A 98 20.51 4.04 -5.80
CA HIS A 98 21.49 4.97 -5.21
C HIS A 98 22.81 4.98 -5.96
N CYS A 99 23.39 3.80 -6.27
CA CYS A 99 24.63 3.67 -7.06
C CYS A 99 24.51 4.21 -8.48
N CYS A 100 23.30 4.37 -8.99
CA CYS A 100 23.04 4.96 -10.32
C CYS A 100 22.63 6.44 -10.27
N GLY A 101 22.66 7.06 -9.11
CA GLY A 101 22.35 8.48 -8.91
C GLY A 101 20.86 8.82 -9.04
N VAL A 102 19.97 7.83 -8.81
CA VAL A 102 18.53 8.03 -8.76
C VAL A 102 17.99 7.70 -7.36
N LEU A 103 16.79 8.20 -7.06
CA LEU A 103 16.14 7.98 -5.77
C LEU A 103 15.84 6.48 -5.55
N GLY A 104 16.27 5.94 -4.42
CA GLY A 104 16.00 4.58 -3.97
C GLY A 104 14.76 4.52 -3.09
N GLN A 105 13.60 4.24 -3.69
CA GLN A 105 12.33 4.07 -2.98
C GLN A 105 11.61 2.80 -3.46
N GLU A 106 10.99 2.06 -2.53
CA GLU A 106 10.49 0.70 -2.77
C GLU A 106 9.29 0.60 -3.72
N THR A 107 8.50 1.66 -3.88
CA THR A 107 7.22 1.62 -4.62
C THR A 107 7.09 2.69 -5.69
N THR A 108 8.00 3.66 -5.72
CA THR A 108 8.03 4.73 -6.71
C THR A 108 9.36 4.72 -7.48
N GLY A 109 9.38 5.26 -8.67
CA GLY A 109 10.59 5.29 -9.49
C GLY A 109 11.11 3.90 -9.86
N PHE A 110 12.43 3.74 -9.83
CA PHE A 110 13.07 2.48 -10.23
C PHE A 110 12.71 1.32 -9.30
N GLY A 111 12.79 1.51 -7.98
CA GLY A 111 12.51 0.44 -7.02
C GLY A 111 11.10 -0.14 -7.20
N GLY A 112 10.09 0.72 -7.44
CA GLY A 112 8.74 0.26 -7.73
C GLY A 112 8.64 -0.56 -9.02
N LEU A 113 9.30 -0.12 -10.09
CA LEU A 113 9.28 -0.85 -11.38
C LEU A 113 10.07 -2.15 -11.32
N ASP A 114 11.21 -2.18 -10.65
CA ASP A 114 12.02 -3.38 -10.45
C ASP A 114 11.28 -4.41 -9.60
N TYR A 115 10.69 -3.97 -8.49
CA TYR A 115 9.84 -4.82 -7.65
C TYR A 115 8.64 -5.37 -8.45
N ALA A 116 8.00 -4.54 -9.29
CA ALA A 116 6.91 -4.98 -10.15
C ALA A 116 7.37 -6.05 -11.14
N LEU A 117 8.46 -5.83 -11.86
CA LEU A 117 9.00 -6.80 -12.83
C LEU A 117 9.28 -8.16 -12.18
N ARG A 118 9.81 -8.19 -10.95
CA ARG A 118 10.01 -9.43 -10.19
C ARG A 118 8.71 -10.03 -9.65
N GLY A 119 7.73 -9.20 -9.31
CA GLY A 119 6.47 -9.61 -8.67
C GLY A 119 5.36 -10.03 -9.64
N ILE A 120 5.32 -9.47 -10.85
CA ILE A 120 4.24 -9.72 -11.84
C ILE A 120 4.07 -11.21 -12.18
N PRO A 121 5.13 -12.00 -12.48
CA PRO A 121 4.95 -13.42 -12.76
C PRO A 121 4.27 -14.19 -11.62
N THR A 122 4.65 -13.90 -10.37
CA THR A 122 4.04 -14.49 -9.18
C THR A 122 2.58 -14.05 -9.01
N ALA A 123 2.28 -12.76 -9.24
CA ALA A 123 0.91 -12.24 -9.15
C ALA A 123 -0.02 -12.86 -10.19
N VAL A 124 0.46 -13.05 -11.42
CA VAL A 124 -0.27 -13.78 -12.48
C VAL A 124 -0.56 -15.20 -12.04
N HIS A 125 0.44 -15.95 -11.58
CA HIS A 125 0.27 -17.32 -11.11
C HIS A 125 -0.75 -17.42 -9.98
N ILE A 126 -0.68 -16.55 -8.97
CA ILE A 126 -1.65 -16.50 -7.88
C ILE A 126 -3.06 -16.23 -8.40
N ALA A 127 -3.24 -15.26 -9.30
CA ALA A 127 -4.54 -14.93 -9.86
C ALA A 127 -5.14 -16.10 -10.64
N GLU A 128 -4.32 -16.84 -11.40
CA GLU A 128 -4.73 -18.06 -12.12
C GLU A 128 -5.15 -19.18 -11.16
N GLN A 129 -4.42 -19.39 -10.06
CA GLN A 129 -4.80 -20.38 -9.04
C GLN A 129 -6.11 -20.01 -8.34
N ILE A 130 -6.31 -18.73 -8.01
CA ILE A 130 -7.58 -18.24 -7.45
C ILE A 130 -8.72 -18.47 -8.45
N ALA A 131 -8.55 -18.13 -9.72
CA ALA A 131 -9.55 -18.35 -10.76
C ALA A 131 -9.94 -19.82 -10.89
N ARG A 132 -8.98 -20.73 -10.73
CA ARG A 132 -9.17 -22.17 -10.86
C ARG A 132 -9.78 -22.82 -9.61
N LEU A 133 -9.28 -22.50 -8.41
CA LEU A 133 -9.55 -23.22 -7.17
C LEU A 133 -10.58 -22.56 -6.26
N ALA A 134 -10.78 -21.25 -6.43
CA ALA A 134 -11.73 -20.45 -5.68
C ALA A 134 -12.42 -19.41 -6.59
N PRO A 135 -13.21 -19.86 -7.61
CA PRO A 135 -13.75 -18.98 -8.65
C PRO A 135 -14.70 -17.89 -8.14
N GLY A 136 -15.23 -18.05 -6.91
CA GLY A 136 -16.04 -17.04 -6.23
C GLY A 136 -15.26 -16.12 -5.30
N ALA A 137 -13.97 -16.39 -5.03
CA ALA A 137 -13.19 -15.60 -4.10
C ALA A 137 -12.84 -14.22 -4.65
N HIS A 138 -12.72 -13.24 -3.73
CA HIS A 138 -12.17 -11.92 -4.02
C HIS A 138 -10.70 -11.85 -3.58
N LEU A 139 -9.87 -11.24 -4.42
CA LEU A 139 -8.48 -10.92 -4.10
C LEU A 139 -8.40 -9.50 -3.56
N ILE A 140 -8.03 -9.36 -2.30
CA ILE A 140 -7.66 -8.07 -1.70
C ILE A 140 -6.15 -7.93 -1.82
N ASN A 141 -5.71 -7.06 -2.72
CA ASN A 141 -4.30 -6.87 -2.99
C ASN A 141 -3.70 -5.75 -2.12
N PHE A 142 -2.77 -6.09 -1.26
CA PHE A 142 -1.90 -5.18 -0.51
C PHE A 142 -0.43 -5.31 -0.94
N THR A 143 -0.14 -6.22 -1.88
CA THR A 143 1.18 -6.37 -2.50
C THR A 143 1.51 -5.16 -3.35
N ASN A 144 2.65 -4.56 -3.08
CA ASN A 144 3.15 -3.41 -3.84
C ASN A 144 3.96 -3.82 -5.09
N PRO A 145 4.06 -2.92 -6.07
CA PRO A 145 3.30 -1.68 -6.23
C PRO A 145 1.82 -1.97 -6.48
N ALA A 146 0.96 -1.50 -5.55
CA ALA A 146 -0.42 -1.98 -5.50
C ALA A 146 -1.21 -1.70 -6.79
N GLY A 147 -0.97 -0.56 -7.46
CA GLY A 147 -1.60 -0.25 -8.75
C GLY A 147 -1.26 -1.26 -9.83
N ILE A 148 0.02 -1.62 -9.98
CA ILE A 148 0.51 -2.57 -10.99
C ILE A 148 -0.01 -3.99 -10.70
N ILE A 149 0.14 -4.46 -9.47
CA ILE A 149 -0.27 -5.83 -9.08
C ILE A 149 -1.79 -5.99 -9.15
N THR A 150 -2.54 -4.97 -8.77
CA THR A 150 -4.00 -4.97 -8.93
C THR A 150 -4.38 -5.01 -10.41
N GLU A 151 -3.71 -4.21 -11.27
CA GLU A 151 -4.02 -4.16 -12.72
C GLU A 151 -3.74 -5.49 -13.41
N VAL A 152 -2.61 -6.11 -13.15
CA VAL A 152 -2.27 -7.41 -13.77
C VAL A 152 -3.19 -8.54 -13.26
N SER A 153 -3.54 -8.54 -11.97
CA SER A 153 -4.46 -9.53 -11.41
C SER A 153 -5.89 -9.35 -11.91
N ALA A 154 -6.34 -8.09 -12.12
CA ALA A 154 -7.66 -7.78 -12.67
C ALA A 154 -7.82 -8.20 -14.13
N GLN A 155 -6.73 -8.40 -14.88
CA GLN A 155 -6.78 -8.96 -16.24
C GLN A 155 -7.24 -10.44 -16.23
N ILE A 156 -7.10 -11.14 -15.10
CA ILE A 156 -7.47 -12.55 -14.92
C ILE A 156 -8.76 -12.67 -14.13
N LEU A 157 -8.86 -11.99 -12.99
CA LEU A 157 -9.97 -12.12 -12.04
C LEU A 157 -11.10 -11.10 -12.25
N GLY A 158 -10.91 -10.11 -13.14
CA GLY A 158 -11.91 -9.06 -13.38
C GLY A 158 -12.08 -8.16 -12.15
N ASP A 159 -13.33 -7.81 -11.85
CA ASP A 159 -13.69 -6.90 -10.77
C ASP A 159 -13.64 -7.56 -9.38
N ARG A 160 -13.25 -8.85 -9.30
CA ARG A 160 -12.98 -9.55 -8.04
C ARG A 160 -11.61 -9.20 -7.43
N VAL A 161 -10.87 -8.26 -8.00
CA VAL A 161 -9.62 -7.74 -7.44
C VAL A 161 -9.82 -6.34 -6.92
N ILE A 162 -9.47 -6.12 -5.67
CA ILE A 162 -9.51 -4.82 -5.00
C ILE A 162 -8.13 -4.55 -4.42
N GLY A 163 -7.46 -3.53 -4.94
CA GLY A 163 -6.20 -3.08 -4.35
C GLY A 163 -6.47 -2.09 -3.23
N ILE A 164 -5.80 -2.23 -2.11
CA ILE A 164 -5.95 -1.34 -0.95
C ILE A 164 -4.63 -0.68 -0.57
N CYS A 165 -4.75 0.53 -0.03
CA CYS A 165 -3.67 1.28 0.59
C CYS A 165 -4.21 2.01 1.82
N ASP A 166 -3.35 2.24 2.81
CA ASP A 166 -3.70 2.98 4.02
C ASP A 166 -3.43 4.49 3.91
N SER A 167 -2.58 4.91 2.98
CA SER A 167 -2.18 6.31 2.81
C SER A 167 -3.35 7.28 2.58
N PRO A 168 -4.30 7.04 1.65
CA PRO A 168 -5.40 7.98 1.44
C PRO A 168 -6.33 8.13 2.64
N VAL A 169 -6.55 7.03 3.36
CA VAL A 169 -7.37 7.00 4.57
C VAL A 169 -6.64 7.72 5.71
N GLY A 170 -5.33 7.50 5.84
CA GLY A 170 -4.48 8.19 6.80
C GLY A 170 -4.49 9.70 6.58
N LEU A 171 -4.28 10.15 5.34
CA LEU A 171 -4.34 11.56 4.93
C LEU A 171 -5.69 12.20 5.32
N ALA A 172 -6.80 11.58 4.93
CA ALA A 172 -8.14 12.13 5.22
C ALA A 172 -8.39 12.21 6.73
N ARG A 173 -7.99 11.18 7.48
CA ARG A 173 -8.13 11.15 8.94
C ARG A 173 -7.32 12.27 9.59
N ARG A 174 -6.06 12.49 9.21
CA ARG A 174 -5.21 13.58 9.74
C ARG A 174 -5.79 14.95 9.45
N ALA A 175 -6.25 15.18 8.22
CA ALA A 175 -6.91 16.43 7.84
C ALA A 175 -8.18 16.70 8.67
N LEU A 176 -9.02 15.67 8.89
CA LEU A 176 -10.22 15.77 9.72
C LEU A 176 -9.90 15.96 11.19
N SER A 177 -8.94 15.21 11.77
CA SER A 177 -8.50 15.40 13.17
C SER A 177 -8.01 16.83 13.41
N THR A 178 -7.28 17.41 12.45
CA THR A 178 -6.86 18.81 12.50
C THR A 178 -8.05 19.77 12.53
N LEU A 179 -9.04 19.54 11.67
CA LEU A 179 -10.26 20.36 11.63
C LEU A 179 -11.11 20.19 12.89
N GLU A 180 -11.21 18.98 13.46
CA GLU A 180 -11.86 18.70 14.74
C GLU A 180 -11.19 19.45 15.90
N GLY A 181 -9.87 19.35 16.01
CA GLY A 181 -9.09 20.04 17.02
C GLY A 181 -9.25 21.56 16.98
N ALA A 182 -9.51 22.11 15.79
CA ALA A 182 -9.82 23.52 15.58
C ALA A 182 -11.30 23.90 15.77
N GLY A 183 -12.17 22.93 16.08
CA GLY A 183 -13.63 23.14 16.21
C GLY A 183 -14.35 23.48 14.90
N LEU A 184 -13.77 23.12 13.75
CA LEU A 184 -14.29 23.44 12.41
C LEU A 184 -15.18 22.34 11.83
N VAL A 185 -15.15 21.16 12.41
CA VAL A 185 -16.05 20.02 12.15
C VAL A 185 -16.41 19.37 13.51
N PRO A 186 -17.52 18.60 13.59
CA PRO A 186 -17.92 17.93 14.81
C PRO A 186 -16.86 16.95 15.33
N ALA A 187 -16.75 16.79 16.63
CA ALA A 187 -15.88 15.79 17.25
C ALA A 187 -16.31 14.37 16.81
N GLY A 188 -15.31 13.49 16.58
CA GLY A 188 -15.52 12.12 16.13
C GLY A 188 -15.68 11.95 14.62
N THR A 189 -15.61 13.03 13.83
CA THR A 189 -15.71 12.96 12.35
C THR A 189 -14.55 12.18 11.72
N ALA A 190 -13.31 12.36 12.23
CA ALA A 190 -12.13 11.67 11.71
C ALA A 190 -12.23 10.14 11.86
N SER A 191 -12.89 9.64 12.88
CA SER A 191 -13.10 8.20 13.10
C SER A 191 -14.07 7.57 12.07
N GLN A 192 -14.88 8.37 11.40
CA GLN A 192 -15.89 7.93 10.45
C GLN A 192 -15.34 7.62 9.04
N VAL A 193 -14.09 7.99 8.75
CA VAL A 193 -13.46 7.80 7.41
C VAL A 193 -13.50 6.33 6.93
N ILE A 194 -13.52 5.35 7.84
CA ILE A 194 -13.58 3.91 7.50
C ILE A 194 -14.93 3.29 7.95
N ALA A 195 -15.76 4.03 8.66
CA ALA A 195 -16.96 3.48 9.28
C ALA A 195 -18.13 3.27 8.30
N GLY A 196 -17.98 3.65 7.03
CA GLY A 196 -19.06 3.56 6.04
C GLY A 196 -20.20 4.56 6.29
N ASP A 197 -19.97 5.57 7.11
CA ASP A 197 -20.94 6.63 7.39
C ASP A 197 -21.02 7.59 6.20
N ASP A 198 -22.20 7.76 5.62
CA ASP A 198 -22.45 8.69 4.50
C ASP A 198 -22.15 10.16 4.84
N ARG A 199 -21.90 10.48 6.11
CA ARG A 199 -21.59 11.84 6.58
C ARG A 199 -20.23 12.35 6.09
N VAL A 200 -19.26 11.44 5.90
CA VAL A 200 -17.92 11.78 5.40
C VAL A 200 -17.72 11.20 4.02
N ARG A 201 -17.46 12.07 3.04
CA ARG A 201 -17.12 11.67 1.68
C ARG A 201 -15.81 12.30 1.24
N LEU A 202 -14.98 11.48 0.60
CA LEU A 202 -13.65 11.86 0.15
C LEU A 202 -13.65 12.01 -1.36
N ASP A 203 -13.26 13.16 -1.88
CA ASP A 203 -12.98 13.36 -3.29
C ASP A 203 -11.46 13.28 -3.48
N TYR A 204 -11.00 12.09 -3.79
CA TYR A 204 -9.59 11.76 -3.96
C TYR A 204 -9.41 11.08 -5.31
N LEU A 205 -8.38 11.47 -6.06
CA LEU A 205 -8.11 10.88 -7.37
C LEU A 205 -6.63 10.84 -7.67
N GLY A 206 -6.18 9.72 -8.25
CA GLY A 206 -4.82 9.54 -8.71
C GLY A 206 -4.48 8.08 -9.00
N LEU A 207 -3.21 7.74 -8.79
CA LEU A 207 -2.70 6.38 -8.79
C LEU A 207 -2.27 6.01 -7.37
N ASN A 208 -2.04 4.74 -7.10
CA ASN A 208 -1.49 4.35 -5.81
C ASN A 208 -0.18 5.08 -5.55
N HIS A 209 -0.03 5.69 -4.38
CA HIS A 209 1.09 6.56 -3.98
C HIS A 209 1.28 7.82 -4.86
N LEU A 210 0.26 8.21 -5.60
CA LEU A 210 0.32 9.37 -6.49
C LEU A 210 -1.09 9.93 -6.70
N GLY A 211 -1.67 10.49 -5.64
CA GLY A 211 -3.04 11.00 -5.65
C GLY A 211 -3.22 12.24 -4.78
N TRP A 212 -4.34 12.91 -4.95
CA TRP A 212 -4.66 14.18 -4.31
C TRP A 212 -6.05 14.15 -3.68
N LEU A 213 -6.16 14.56 -2.43
CA LEU A 213 -7.42 14.88 -1.77
C LEU A 213 -7.88 16.26 -2.23
N GLN A 214 -8.90 16.29 -3.08
CA GLN A 214 -9.39 17.50 -3.74
C GLN A 214 -10.54 18.16 -2.99
N ARG A 215 -11.40 17.32 -2.33
CA ARG A 215 -12.49 17.79 -1.47
C ARG A 215 -12.65 16.86 -0.28
N LEU A 216 -13.13 17.42 0.80
CA LEU A 216 -13.41 16.72 2.04
C LEU A 216 -14.81 17.12 2.51
N LEU A 217 -15.80 16.25 2.22
CA LEU A 217 -17.20 16.57 2.51
C LEU A 217 -17.60 15.99 3.86
N VAL A 218 -18.16 16.84 4.72
CA VAL A 218 -18.76 16.48 6.01
C VAL A 218 -20.21 16.97 6.00
N ASP A 219 -21.16 16.09 6.20
CA ASP A 219 -22.59 16.37 6.10
C ASP A 219 -22.98 17.10 4.79
N GLY A 220 -22.28 16.78 3.69
CA GLY A 220 -22.47 17.36 2.36
C GLY A 220 -21.76 18.69 2.09
N GLU A 221 -21.13 19.31 3.09
CA GLU A 221 -20.36 20.53 2.95
C GLU A 221 -18.87 20.22 2.73
N ASP A 222 -18.23 20.89 1.76
CA ASP A 222 -16.79 20.79 1.53
C ASP A 222 -16.03 21.61 2.57
N VAL A 223 -15.38 20.93 3.50
CA VAL A 223 -14.61 21.55 4.60
C VAL A 223 -13.14 21.73 4.29
N LEU A 224 -12.63 21.20 3.17
CA LEU A 224 -11.22 21.34 2.79
C LEU A 224 -10.78 22.80 2.64
N PRO A 225 -11.57 23.73 2.07
CA PRO A 225 -11.21 25.15 2.00
C PRO A 225 -10.93 25.76 3.39
N ARG A 226 -11.66 25.32 4.43
CA ARG A 226 -11.45 25.81 5.81
C ARG A 226 -10.05 25.47 6.34
N LEU A 227 -9.51 24.31 5.92
CA LEU A 227 -8.11 23.90 6.21
C LEU A 227 -7.13 24.73 5.40
N LEU A 228 -7.35 24.85 4.08
CA LEU A 228 -6.42 25.52 3.16
C LEU A 228 -6.28 27.03 3.43
N GLU A 229 -7.29 27.68 3.98
CA GLU A 229 -7.25 29.10 4.38
C GLU A 229 -6.39 29.36 5.63
N ARG A 230 -6.01 28.30 6.37
CA ARG A 230 -5.32 28.43 7.67
C ARG A 230 -3.95 27.76 7.66
N PRO A 231 -2.86 28.47 7.28
CA PRO A 231 -1.52 27.90 7.19
C PRO A 231 -1.06 27.17 8.45
N GLY A 232 -1.44 27.68 9.64
CA GLY A 232 -1.12 27.04 10.92
C GLY A 232 -1.75 25.67 11.09
N LEU A 233 -2.99 25.46 10.59
CA LEU A 233 -3.63 24.14 10.60
C LEU A 233 -2.96 23.19 9.57
N ILE A 234 -2.61 23.69 8.39
CA ILE A 234 -1.88 22.88 7.42
C ILE A 234 -0.58 22.37 8.04
N SER A 235 0.17 23.22 8.69
CA SER A 235 1.47 22.85 9.30
C SER A 235 1.35 21.95 10.55
N SER A 236 0.14 21.64 11.03
CA SER A 236 -0.05 20.80 12.22
C SER A 236 -0.17 19.31 11.95
N PHE A 237 -0.32 18.86 10.69
CA PHE A 237 -0.38 17.44 10.33
C PHE A 237 0.73 17.02 9.37
N GLU A 238 0.94 15.73 9.18
CA GLU A 238 2.12 15.16 8.52
C GLU A 238 2.35 15.71 7.10
N GLU A 239 1.35 15.68 6.22
CA GLU A 239 1.49 16.16 4.85
C GLU A 239 1.76 17.68 4.81
N GLY A 240 1.14 18.42 5.71
CA GLY A 240 1.37 19.85 5.82
C GLY A 240 2.80 20.21 6.22
N ARG A 241 3.40 19.41 7.09
CA ARG A 241 4.81 19.53 7.47
C ARG A 241 5.76 19.09 6.37
N LEU A 242 5.40 18.04 5.61
CA LEU A 242 6.22 17.54 4.50
C LEU A 242 6.27 18.50 3.31
N PHE A 243 5.12 19.06 2.92
CA PHE A 243 5.02 19.85 1.69
C PHE A 243 5.12 21.37 1.91
N GLY A 244 4.85 21.82 3.13
CA GLY A 244 4.71 23.24 3.43
C GLY A 244 3.32 23.80 3.09
N ALA A 245 2.85 24.73 3.92
CA ALA A 245 1.50 25.27 3.79
C ALA A 245 1.30 26.11 2.51
N ASP A 246 2.31 26.79 2.03
CA ASP A 246 2.33 27.59 0.81
C ASP A 246 2.15 26.70 -0.42
N TRP A 247 2.86 25.56 -0.48
CA TRP A 247 2.75 24.63 -1.60
C TRP A 247 1.38 23.94 -1.65
N ILE A 248 0.86 23.44 -0.52
CA ILE A 248 -0.46 22.84 -0.45
C ILE A 248 -1.55 23.83 -0.87
N ARG A 249 -1.46 25.09 -0.42
CA ARG A 249 -2.38 26.16 -0.82
C ARG A 249 -2.28 26.47 -2.33
N HIS A 250 -1.07 26.46 -2.89
CA HIS A 250 -0.86 26.63 -4.32
C HIS A 250 -1.53 25.51 -5.14
N LEU A 251 -1.42 24.25 -4.67
CA LEU A 251 -2.04 23.10 -5.31
C LEU A 251 -3.58 23.12 -5.19
N GLY A 252 -4.14 23.79 -4.18
CA GLY A 252 -5.58 23.77 -3.89
C GLY A 252 -6.13 22.41 -3.45
N SER A 253 -5.25 21.47 -3.13
CA SER A 253 -5.56 20.09 -2.74
C SER A 253 -4.45 19.55 -1.84
N VAL A 254 -4.71 18.49 -1.06
CA VAL A 254 -3.68 17.88 -0.22
C VAL A 254 -3.10 16.68 -0.94
N PRO A 255 -1.80 16.72 -1.30
CA PRO A 255 -1.13 15.60 -1.95
C PRO A 255 -0.89 14.46 -0.96
N ASN A 256 -0.95 13.21 -1.47
CA ASN A 256 -0.50 12.04 -0.73
C ASN A 256 0.99 12.17 -0.37
N GLU A 257 1.42 11.69 0.79
CA GLU A 257 2.79 11.83 1.29
C GLU A 257 3.86 11.33 0.32
N TYR A 258 3.56 10.32 -0.51
CA TYR A 258 4.50 9.82 -1.52
C TYR A 258 4.77 10.80 -2.67
N LEU A 259 3.89 11.79 -2.88
CA LEU A 259 4.15 12.87 -3.85
C LEU A 259 5.35 13.74 -3.46
N HIS A 260 5.81 13.67 -2.21
CA HIS A 260 7.06 14.31 -1.78
C HIS A 260 8.25 13.85 -2.62
N TYR A 261 8.32 12.57 -3.00
CA TYR A 261 9.36 12.03 -3.87
C TYR A 261 9.37 12.67 -5.27
N TYR A 262 8.24 13.18 -5.74
CA TYR A 262 8.12 13.85 -7.04
C TYR A 262 8.31 15.36 -6.96
N TYR A 263 7.73 16.01 -5.96
CA TYR A 263 7.81 17.46 -5.79
C TYR A 263 9.16 17.92 -5.22
N PHE A 264 9.77 17.10 -4.38
CA PHE A 264 11.04 17.36 -3.69
C PHE A 264 12.07 16.26 -4.00
N ALA A 265 12.10 15.81 -5.26
CA ALA A 265 12.94 14.68 -5.69
C ALA A 265 14.44 14.92 -5.44
N ARG A 266 14.90 16.15 -5.65
CA ARG A 266 16.30 16.54 -5.46
C ARG A 266 16.64 16.58 -3.98
N GLU A 267 15.84 17.27 -3.18
CA GLU A 267 16.03 17.42 -1.74
C GLU A 267 15.98 16.05 -1.03
N THR A 268 15.05 15.21 -1.42
CA THR A 268 14.95 13.85 -0.87
C THR A 268 16.14 12.99 -1.24
N ARG A 269 16.66 13.10 -2.47
CA ARG A 269 17.87 12.39 -2.88
C ARG A 269 19.09 12.87 -2.12
N GLU A 270 19.27 14.19 -1.96
CA GLU A 270 20.37 14.78 -1.18
C GLU A 270 20.30 14.32 0.29
N ALA A 271 19.09 14.22 0.86
CA ALA A 271 18.89 13.68 2.21
C ALA A 271 19.23 12.19 2.29
N ASP A 272 18.80 11.37 1.33
CA ASP A 272 19.13 9.93 1.25
C ASP A 272 20.65 9.70 1.12
N GLU A 273 21.35 10.53 0.35
CA GLU A 273 22.81 10.46 0.21
C GLU A 273 23.55 10.80 1.52
N SER A 274 22.90 11.50 2.45
CA SER A 274 23.48 11.87 3.74
C SER A 274 23.37 10.80 4.82
N VAL A 275 22.56 9.74 4.62
CA VAL A 275 22.38 8.66 5.60
C VAL A 275 23.29 7.48 5.29
N GLU A 276 23.77 6.78 6.33
CA GLU A 276 24.68 5.64 6.19
C GLU A 276 24.04 4.43 5.50
N ALA A 277 22.72 4.28 5.60
CA ALA A 277 22.02 3.13 5.06
C ALA A 277 20.63 3.50 4.54
N THR A 278 20.23 2.90 3.41
CA THR A 278 18.87 3.07 2.88
C THR A 278 17.82 2.51 3.83
N ARG A 279 16.58 2.93 3.67
CA ARG A 279 15.46 2.39 4.44
C ARG A 279 15.32 0.87 4.29
N GLY A 280 15.58 0.34 3.10
CA GLY A 280 15.57 -1.09 2.83
C GLY A 280 16.61 -1.84 3.65
N VAL A 281 17.84 -1.36 3.69
CA VAL A 281 18.93 -1.94 4.50
C VAL A 281 18.59 -1.95 5.99
N PHE A 282 18.07 -0.83 6.50
CA PHE A 282 17.61 -0.74 7.90
C PHE A 282 16.53 -1.79 8.20
N LEU A 283 15.50 -1.89 7.36
CA LEU A 283 14.39 -2.82 7.57
C LEU A 283 14.81 -4.27 7.41
N ALA A 284 15.71 -4.59 6.49
CA ALA A 284 16.24 -5.94 6.31
C ALA A 284 17.00 -6.39 7.57
N ALA A 285 17.87 -5.53 8.09
CA ALA A 285 18.60 -5.81 9.33
C ALA A 285 17.65 -5.95 10.53
N GLN A 286 16.69 -5.04 10.69
CA GLN A 286 15.71 -5.08 11.79
C GLN A 286 14.86 -6.36 11.76
N GLN A 287 14.36 -6.76 10.58
CA GLN A 287 13.55 -7.97 10.47
C GLN A 287 14.37 -9.24 10.65
N ARG A 288 15.59 -9.28 10.13
CA ARG A 288 16.50 -10.41 10.35
C ARG A 288 16.76 -10.62 11.86
N ASP A 289 17.11 -9.56 12.60
CA ASP A 289 17.27 -9.61 14.06
C ASP A 289 16.02 -10.10 14.75
N PHE A 290 14.87 -9.53 14.38
CA PHE A 290 13.57 -9.92 14.94
C PHE A 290 13.29 -11.41 14.75
N TYR A 291 13.31 -11.93 13.51
CA TYR A 291 12.96 -13.33 13.25
C TYR A 291 13.96 -14.29 13.88
N THR A 292 15.27 -13.98 13.87
CA THR A 292 16.31 -14.79 14.53
C THR A 292 16.06 -14.91 16.03
N ARG A 293 15.72 -13.83 16.70
CA ARG A 293 15.45 -13.81 18.14
C ARG A 293 14.09 -14.46 18.46
N ALA A 294 13.06 -14.10 17.71
CA ALA A 294 11.70 -14.58 17.95
C ALA A 294 11.56 -16.11 17.75
N ALA A 295 12.38 -16.73 16.88
CA ALA A 295 12.35 -18.16 16.63
C ALA A 295 12.65 -19.01 17.89
N SER A 296 13.41 -18.47 18.85
CA SER A 296 13.75 -19.16 20.10
C SER A 296 12.84 -18.79 21.30
N LEU A 297 11.90 -17.85 21.12
CA LEU A 297 11.05 -17.34 22.20
C LEU A 297 9.69 -18.06 22.24
N PRO A 298 9.11 -18.25 23.45
CA PRO A 298 7.70 -18.57 23.59
C PRO A 298 6.82 -17.50 22.95
N GLY A 299 5.62 -17.90 22.46
CA GLY A 299 4.70 -17.04 21.74
C GLY A 299 4.42 -15.67 22.39
N PRO A 300 4.12 -15.58 23.70
CA PRO A 300 3.89 -14.29 24.36
C PRO A 300 5.11 -13.36 24.32
N GLN A 301 6.32 -13.88 24.55
CA GLN A 301 7.57 -13.10 24.49
C GLN A 301 7.92 -12.70 23.04
N ALA A 302 7.66 -13.58 22.07
CA ALA A 302 7.80 -13.26 20.66
C ALA A 302 6.83 -12.13 20.23
N TYR A 303 5.61 -12.11 20.76
CA TYR A 303 4.64 -11.04 20.54
C TYR A 303 5.11 -9.69 21.14
N GLU A 304 5.64 -9.69 22.36
CA GLU A 304 6.21 -8.47 22.97
C GLU A 304 7.39 -7.92 22.16
N LEU A 305 8.29 -8.81 21.70
CA LEU A 305 9.40 -8.42 20.82
C LEU A 305 8.90 -7.86 19.48
N TRP A 306 7.87 -8.47 18.91
CA TRP A 306 7.25 -7.98 17.68
C TRP A 306 6.68 -6.57 17.86
N GLU A 307 5.93 -6.30 18.94
CA GLU A 307 5.33 -4.99 19.20
C GLU A 307 6.41 -3.91 19.37
N ALA A 308 7.46 -4.18 20.14
CA ALA A 308 8.57 -3.26 20.30
C ALA A 308 9.29 -2.97 18.96
N THR A 309 9.44 -4.00 18.11
CA THR A 309 10.05 -3.86 16.79
C THR A 309 9.16 -3.07 15.84
N ARG A 310 7.84 -3.28 15.92
CA ARG A 310 6.84 -2.56 15.13
C ARG A 310 6.87 -1.06 15.43
N LEU A 311 6.82 -0.67 16.70
CA LEU A 311 6.87 0.74 17.12
C LEU A 311 8.11 1.43 16.57
N ARG A 312 9.29 0.81 16.73
CA ARG A 312 10.56 1.35 16.22
C ARG A 312 10.57 1.49 14.69
N ARG A 313 9.86 0.59 13.97
CA ARG A 313 9.68 0.68 12.52
C ARG A 313 8.84 1.90 12.13
N GLU A 314 7.74 2.15 12.85
CA GLU A 314 6.84 3.28 12.57
C GLU A 314 7.51 4.63 12.90
N GLU A 315 8.27 4.75 13.97
CA GLU A 315 9.06 5.95 14.31
C GLU A 315 10.00 6.40 13.19
N THR A 316 10.54 5.45 12.44
CA THR A 316 11.51 5.69 11.36
C THR A 316 10.88 5.78 9.96
N TYR A 317 9.53 5.76 9.84
CA TYR A 317 8.86 5.85 8.54
C TYR A 317 9.10 7.20 7.87
N MET A 318 9.41 7.21 6.57
CA MET A 318 9.74 8.39 5.76
C MET A 318 10.83 9.32 6.35
N ALA A 319 11.82 8.77 7.04
CA ALA A 319 12.84 9.56 7.74
C ALA A 319 13.60 10.52 6.81
N SER A 320 13.99 10.09 5.59
CA SER A 320 14.68 10.93 4.62
C SER A 320 13.80 12.08 4.11
N ASN A 321 12.52 11.83 3.87
CA ASN A 321 11.58 12.88 3.45
C ASN A 321 11.40 13.93 4.55
N ARG A 322 11.27 13.46 5.81
CA ARG A 322 11.17 14.37 6.96
C ARG A 322 12.47 15.16 7.18
N LEU A 323 13.62 14.54 6.94
CA LEU A 323 14.90 15.23 6.97
C LEU A 323 14.98 16.30 5.88
N ALA A 324 14.57 15.98 4.65
CA ALA A 324 14.48 16.91 3.54
C ALA A 324 13.50 18.08 3.82
N ALA A 325 12.45 17.83 4.61
CA ALA A 325 11.47 18.82 5.06
C ALA A 325 11.91 19.62 6.31
N GLY A 326 13.18 19.50 6.77
CA GLY A 326 13.70 20.25 7.90
C GLY A 326 13.72 19.49 9.24
N GLY A 327 13.63 18.16 9.24
CA GLY A 327 13.76 17.33 10.45
C GLY A 327 12.46 17.18 11.24
N VAL A 328 11.33 17.12 10.55
CA VAL A 328 9.99 16.98 11.16
C VAL A 328 9.82 15.64 11.88
N GLU A 329 9.23 15.63 13.08
CA GLU A 329 8.89 14.42 13.84
C GLU A 329 7.47 13.91 13.50
N ARG A 330 7.21 12.61 13.74
CA ARG A 330 5.87 12.02 13.65
C ARG A 330 5.10 12.22 14.95
N ASP A 331 3.79 12.40 14.83
CA ASP A 331 2.90 12.45 15.98
C ASP A 331 2.65 11.02 16.52
N GLU A 332 2.34 10.89 17.82
CA GLU A 332 2.06 9.59 18.45
C GLU A 332 0.89 8.87 17.78
N GLU A 333 -0.12 9.60 17.31
CA GLU A 333 -1.26 9.04 16.57
C GLU A 333 -0.87 8.36 15.24
N ASP A 334 0.23 8.81 14.62
CA ASP A 334 0.78 8.23 13.39
C ASP A 334 1.58 6.94 13.63
N LEU A 335 1.90 6.61 14.89
CA LEU A 335 2.57 5.37 15.29
C LEU A 335 1.60 4.16 15.39
N GLU A 336 0.30 4.41 15.43
CA GLU A 336 -0.69 3.34 15.28
C GLU A 336 -0.67 2.77 13.85
N SER A 337 -1.35 1.64 13.61
CA SER A 337 -1.40 1.06 12.26
C SER A 337 -2.06 2.06 11.30
N GLY A 338 -1.54 2.18 10.08
CA GLY A 338 -2.10 3.05 9.04
C GLY A 338 -3.55 2.71 8.65
N GLY A 339 -4.08 1.55 9.08
CA GLY A 339 -5.49 1.18 8.96
C GLY A 339 -5.80 0.23 7.79
N TYR A 340 -4.80 -0.28 7.04
CA TYR A 340 -5.02 -1.21 5.92
C TYR A 340 -5.77 -2.48 6.35
N ASP A 341 -5.55 -2.95 7.56
CA ASP A 341 -6.21 -4.08 8.20
C ASP A 341 -7.71 -3.82 8.40
N ARG A 342 -8.07 -2.61 8.81
CA ARG A 342 -9.48 -2.17 8.94
C ARG A 342 -10.12 -2.00 7.57
N VAL A 343 -9.40 -1.41 6.60
CA VAL A 343 -9.88 -1.29 5.21
C VAL A 343 -10.16 -2.68 4.62
N ALA A 344 -9.24 -3.64 4.80
CA ALA A 344 -9.44 -5.01 4.32
C ALA A 344 -10.68 -5.68 4.96
N LEU A 345 -10.86 -5.54 6.28
CA LEU A 345 -12.03 -6.10 6.97
C LEU A 345 -13.33 -5.45 6.49
N ALA A 346 -13.35 -4.12 6.31
CA ALA A 346 -14.51 -3.40 5.79
C ALA A 346 -14.88 -3.88 4.37
N VAL A 347 -13.89 -4.06 3.48
CA VAL A 347 -14.11 -4.63 2.14
C VAL A 347 -14.71 -6.03 2.23
N MET A 348 -14.17 -6.91 3.08
CA MET A 348 -14.68 -8.28 3.24
C MET A 348 -16.12 -8.29 3.74
N LYS A 349 -16.46 -7.48 4.74
CA LYS A 349 -17.81 -7.39 5.28
C LYS A 349 -18.79 -6.80 4.27
N ALA A 350 -18.39 -5.75 3.56
CA ALA A 350 -19.21 -5.14 2.53
C ALA A 350 -19.61 -6.16 1.44
N ILE A 351 -18.67 -6.95 0.97
CA ILE A 351 -18.93 -7.95 -0.08
C ILE A 351 -19.71 -9.15 0.46
N ALA A 352 -19.32 -9.68 1.62
CA ALA A 352 -19.91 -10.93 2.13
C ALA A 352 -21.29 -10.73 2.76
N PHE A 353 -21.59 -9.57 3.32
CA PHE A 353 -22.78 -9.31 4.14
C PHE A 353 -23.55 -8.06 3.76
N ASP A 354 -23.15 -7.40 2.67
CA ASP A 354 -23.73 -6.14 2.19
C ASP A 354 -23.69 -4.99 3.23
N GLU A 355 -22.65 -5.01 4.08
CA GLU A 355 -22.34 -3.87 4.94
C GLU A 355 -21.71 -2.76 4.07
N VAL A 356 -22.56 -2.06 3.32
CA VAL A 356 -22.11 -1.09 2.30
C VAL A 356 -21.18 -0.05 2.91
N THR A 357 -20.03 0.18 2.25
CA THR A 357 -19.03 1.16 2.68
C THR A 357 -18.43 1.90 1.50
N ASP A 358 -18.08 3.17 1.69
CA ASP A 358 -17.38 3.99 0.71
C ASP A 358 -15.89 4.06 1.11
N LEU A 359 -14.99 3.58 0.22
CA LEU A 359 -13.55 3.53 0.47
C LEU A 359 -12.77 3.99 -0.75
N ILE A 360 -11.58 4.57 -0.52
CA ILE A 360 -10.61 4.80 -1.59
C ILE A 360 -9.85 3.51 -1.82
N VAL A 361 -9.94 2.98 -3.04
CA VAL A 361 -9.34 1.71 -3.42
C VAL A 361 -8.73 1.77 -4.82
N ASN A 362 -7.80 0.87 -5.08
CA ASN A 362 -7.26 0.64 -6.42
C ASN A 362 -8.22 -0.23 -7.22
N SER A 363 -8.79 0.32 -8.27
CA SER A 363 -9.79 -0.31 -9.13
C SER A 363 -9.70 0.22 -10.55
N ARG A 364 -10.38 -0.43 -11.51
CA ARG A 364 -10.39 0.02 -12.90
C ARG A 364 -10.86 1.47 -13.04
N ASN A 365 -10.22 2.21 -13.93
CA ASN A 365 -10.49 3.61 -14.22
C ASN A 365 -11.95 3.86 -14.60
N GLY A 366 -12.52 3.06 -15.49
CA GLY A 366 -13.91 3.24 -15.93
C GLY A 366 -14.20 4.61 -16.55
N GLY A 367 -13.15 5.39 -16.93
CA GLY A 367 -13.30 6.75 -17.50
C GLY A 367 -13.21 7.90 -16.50
N ARG A 368 -12.97 7.65 -15.21
CA ARG A 368 -12.82 8.72 -14.18
C ARG A 368 -11.64 9.64 -14.46
N ILE A 369 -10.55 9.11 -15.04
CA ILE A 369 -9.44 9.88 -15.61
C ILE A 369 -9.52 9.68 -17.13
N PRO A 370 -10.07 10.65 -17.88
CA PRO A 370 -10.32 10.49 -19.34
C PRO A 370 -9.05 10.25 -20.17
N GLN A 371 -7.90 10.70 -19.67
CA GLN A 371 -6.60 10.56 -20.32
C GLN A 371 -5.99 9.16 -20.19
N LEU A 372 -6.59 8.28 -19.39
CA LEU A 372 -6.12 6.91 -19.17
C LEU A 372 -7.08 5.89 -19.79
N PRO A 373 -6.59 4.72 -20.21
CA PRO A 373 -7.46 3.62 -20.64
C PRO A 373 -8.49 3.22 -19.59
N HIS A 374 -9.66 2.77 -20.01
CA HIS A 374 -10.74 2.36 -19.09
C HIS A 374 -10.37 1.19 -18.17
N ASP A 375 -9.52 0.30 -18.63
CA ASP A 375 -9.03 -0.88 -17.92
C ASP A 375 -7.80 -0.60 -17.03
N ALA A 376 -7.20 0.59 -17.13
CA ALA A 376 -6.10 0.99 -16.25
C ALA A 376 -6.59 1.06 -14.80
N VAL A 377 -5.76 0.61 -13.84
CA VAL A 377 -6.10 0.73 -12.42
C VAL A 377 -5.70 2.11 -11.90
N ILE A 378 -6.62 2.74 -11.21
CA ILE A 378 -6.45 4.03 -10.54
C ILE A 378 -6.83 3.91 -9.06
N GLU A 379 -6.46 4.88 -8.24
CA GLU A 379 -6.85 4.98 -6.85
C GLU A 379 -7.91 6.09 -6.68
N ALA A 380 -9.13 5.68 -6.30
CA ALA A 380 -10.28 6.57 -6.23
C ALA A 380 -11.39 5.99 -5.33
N PRO A 381 -12.33 6.84 -4.86
CA PRO A 381 -13.47 6.38 -4.06
C PRO A 381 -14.37 5.41 -4.84
N CYS A 382 -14.75 4.34 -4.15
CA CYS A 382 -15.74 3.38 -4.63
C CYS A 382 -16.69 3.03 -3.49
N ARG A 383 -17.96 2.83 -3.83
CA ARG A 383 -18.93 2.16 -2.97
C ARG A 383 -18.77 0.66 -3.12
N ILE A 384 -18.66 -0.03 -2.00
CA ILE A 384 -18.46 -1.49 -1.95
C ILE A 384 -19.66 -2.12 -1.26
N GLY A 385 -20.20 -3.17 -1.84
CA GLY A 385 -21.31 -3.95 -1.30
C GLY A 385 -21.33 -5.35 -1.90
N ALA A 386 -22.38 -6.13 -1.68
CA ALA A 386 -22.50 -7.50 -2.19
C ALA A 386 -22.43 -7.59 -3.72
N ALA A 387 -22.79 -6.53 -4.44
CA ALA A 387 -22.67 -6.45 -5.90
C ALA A 387 -21.23 -6.14 -6.38
N GLY A 388 -20.28 -5.98 -5.46
CA GLY A 388 -18.89 -5.61 -5.75
C GLY A 388 -18.65 -4.11 -5.67
N LEU A 389 -17.76 -3.60 -6.54
CA LEU A 389 -17.33 -2.20 -6.58
C LEU A 389 -18.22 -1.36 -7.49
N THR A 390 -18.71 -0.22 -6.98
CA THR A 390 -19.36 0.82 -7.77
C THR A 390 -18.54 2.11 -7.67
N PRO A 391 -17.97 2.62 -8.78
CA PRO A 391 -17.24 3.88 -8.78
C PRO A 391 -18.10 5.05 -8.27
N LEU A 392 -17.54 5.86 -7.39
CA LEU A 392 -18.17 7.11 -6.97
C LEU A 392 -17.72 8.27 -7.85
N PRO A 393 -18.56 9.32 -8.01
CA PRO A 393 -18.19 10.54 -8.71
C PRO A 393 -16.99 11.22 -8.02
N VAL A 394 -16.06 11.73 -8.84
CA VAL A 394 -14.88 12.47 -8.40
C VAL A 394 -14.70 13.73 -9.23
N SER A 395 -14.07 14.75 -8.67
CA SER A 395 -13.62 15.92 -9.42
C SER A 395 -12.53 15.52 -10.43
N PRO A 396 -12.43 16.17 -11.60
CA PRO A 396 -11.35 15.94 -12.53
C PRO A 396 -9.98 16.15 -11.86
N LEU A 397 -8.95 15.44 -12.33
CA LEU A 397 -7.58 15.72 -11.87
C LEU A 397 -7.21 17.18 -12.15
N PRO A 398 -6.52 17.84 -11.20
CA PRO A 398 -5.94 19.15 -11.47
C PRO A 398 -4.98 19.09 -12.67
N GLU A 399 -4.90 20.19 -13.42
CA GLU A 399 -4.07 20.25 -14.64
C GLU A 399 -2.60 19.88 -14.37
N HIS A 400 -2.04 20.36 -13.25
CA HIS A 400 -0.66 20.05 -12.84
C HIS A 400 -0.41 18.56 -12.56
N ALA A 401 -1.45 17.81 -12.17
CA ALA A 401 -1.36 16.39 -11.84
C ALA A 401 -1.44 15.49 -13.08
N THR A 402 -2.17 15.90 -14.11
CA THR A 402 -2.50 15.08 -15.27
C THR A 402 -1.28 14.53 -16.00
N GLY A 403 -0.28 15.36 -16.28
CA GLY A 403 0.95 14.93 -16.97
C GLY A 403 1.76 13.91 -16.17
N LEU A 404 1.83 14.09 -14.86
CA LEU A 404 2.53 13.18 -13.97
C LEU A 404 1.82 11.81 -13.91
N VAL A 405 0.50 11.81 -13.73
CA VAL A 405 -0.33 10.60 -13.73
C VAL A 405 -0.19 9.83 -15.03
N GLN A 406 -0.25 10.50 -16.19
CA GLN A 406 -0.06 9.86 -17.50
C GLN A 406 1.33 9.24 -17.65
N SER A 407 2.38 9.95 -17.23
CA SER A 407 3.76 9.47 -17.32
C SER A 407 3.99 8.22 -16.47
N VAL A 408 3.51 8.23 -15.22
CA VAL A 408 3.67 7.09 -14.30
C VAL A 408 2.82 5.91 -14.76
N LYS A 409 1.55 6.12 -15.15
CA LYS A 409 0.68 5.04 -15.64
C LYS A 409 1.21 4.41 -16.94
N TYR A 410 1.81 5.20 -17.82
CA TYR A 410 2.50 4.66 -18.99
C TYR A 410 3.62 3.69 -18.58
N ALA A 411 4.44 4.07 -17.60
CA ALA A 411 5.53 3.22 -17.12
C ALA A 411 5.01 1.93 -16.47
N GLU A 412 3.99 2.03 -15.61
CA GLU A 412 3.34 0.87 -14.99
C GLU A 412 2.82 -0.13 -16.02
N ARG A 413 2.05 0.33 -17.00
CA ARG A 413 1.48 -0.53 -18.05
C ARG A 413 2.56 -1.08 -18.99
N THR A 414 3.63 -0.33 -19.22
CA THR A 414 4.76 -0.80 -20.02
C THR A 414 5.55 -1.88 -19.26
N ALA A 415 5.68 -1.76 -17.92
CA ALA A 415 6.29 -2.81 -17.09
C ALA A 415 5.44 -4.10 -17.10
N ILE A 416 4.10 -3.98 -17.04
CA ILE A 416 3.19 -5.14 -17.17
C ILE A 416 3.41 -5.82 -18.53
N ARG A 417 3.48 -5.06 -19.62
CA ARG A 417 3.75 -5.60 -20.94
C ARG A 417 5.14 -6.23 -21.02
N ALA A 418 6.17 -5.57 -20.48
CA ALA A 418 7.54 -6.11 -20.44
C ALA A 418 7.57 -7.51 -19.78
N ALA A 419 6.89 -7.66 -18.63
CA ALA A 419 6.81 -8.94 -17.94
C ALA A 419 6.04 -10.01 -18.75
N ARG A 420 4.95 -9.64 -19.42
CA ARG A 420 4.13 -10.57 -20.21
C ARG A 420 4.76 -10.97 -21.56
N GLU A 421 5.43 -10.03 -22.20
CA GLU A 421 6.08 -10.23 -23.51
C GLU A 421 7.53 -10.69 -23.32
N HIS A 422 8.02 -10.81 -22.07
CA HIS A 422 9.41 -11.16 -21.69
C HIS A 422 10.45 -10.20 -22.31
N SER A 423 10.09 -8.93 -22.50
CA SER A 423 10.88 -7.97 -23.27
C SER A 423 11.70 -7.05 -22.39
N LEU A 424 13.02 -7.15 -22.50
CA LEU A 424 13.96 -6.22 -21.89
C LEU A 424 13.83 -4.80 -22.46
N GLU A 425 13.52 -4.67 -23.77
CA GLU A 425 13.34 -3.37 -24.40
C GLU A 425 12.16 -2.61 -23.80
N LEU A 426 11.04 -3.31 -23.55
CA LEU A 426 9.88 -2.73 -22.86
C LEU A 426 10.21 -2.39 -21.41
N ALA A 427 10.99 -3.23 -20.71
CA ALA A 427 11.44 -2.91 -19.34
C ALA A 427 12.30 -1.62 -19.33
N VAL A 428 13.21 -1.45 -20.28
CA VAL A 428 13.97 -0.21 -20.45
C VAL A 428 13.04 0.97 -20.75
N ALA A 429 12.04 0.81 -21.61
CA ALA A 429 11.09 1.86 -21.94
C ALA A 429 10.24 2.26 -20.72
N ALA A 430 9.82 1.29 -19.89
CA ALA A 430 9.11 1.53 -18.64
C ALA A 430 9.97 2.36 -17.67
N CYS A 431 11.23 1.98 -17.48
CA CYS A 431 12.14 2.67 -16.57
C CYS A 431 12.60 4.03 -17.06
N ALA A 432 12.65 4.28 -18.37
CA ALA A 432 13.20 5.52 -18.91
C ALA A 432 12.27 6.74 -18.81
N ARG A 433 10.95 6.54 -18.61
CA ARG A 433 9.94 7.60 -18.70
C ARG A 433 9.59 8.29 -17.39
N PRO A 434 9.55 7.61 -16.23
CA PRO A 434 9.21 8.28 -14.97
C PRO A 434 10.17 9.43 -14.66
N PRO A 435 9.65 10.56 -14.12
CA PRO A 435 10.48 11.72 -13.79
C PRO A 435 11.63 11.41 -12.83
N LEU A 436 11.46 10.40 -11.96
CA LEU A 436 12.44 9.99 -10.95
C LEU A 436 13.66 9.25 -11.54
N ILE A 437 13.61 8.82 -12.81
CA ILE A 437 14.72 8.12 -13.48
C ILE A 437 15.27 8.96 -14.62
N ALA A 438 14.38 9.55 -15.40
CA ALA A 438 14.63 10.57 -16.42
C ALA A 438 15.76 10.28 -17.43
N GLY A 439 15.81 9.04 -17.98
CA GLY A 439 16.77 8.80 -19.07
C GLY A 439 16.96 7.34 -19.46
N VAL A 440 17.09 7.09 -20.78
CA VAL A 440 17.29 5.74 -21.34
C VAL A 440 18.61 5.12 -20.91
N GLY A 441 19.69 5.91 -20.87
CA GLY A 441 21.00 5.43 -20.45
C GLY A 441 21.02 4.98 -18.99
N VAL A 442 20.36 5.74 -18.12
CA VAL A 442 20.20 5.41 -16.69
C VAL A 442 19.36 4.14 -16.53
N ALA A 443 18.22 4.05 -17.24
CA ALA A 443 17.34 2.88 -17.22
C ALA A 443 18.07 1.60 -17.63
N ARG A 444 18.88 1.64 -18.70
CA ARG A 444 19.69 0.48 -19.13
C ARG A 444 20.69 0.06 -18.06
N LYS A 445 21.38 1.01 -17.43
CA LYS A 445 22.35 0.75 -16.37
C LYS A 445 21.70 0.14 -15.14
N LEU A 446 20.55 0.67 -14.73
CA LEU A 446 19.76 0.16 -13.60
C LEU A 446 19.32 -1.30 -13.84
N LEU A 447 18.69 -1.57 -14.99
CA LEU A 447 18.21 -2.91 -15.34
C LEU A 447 19.33 -3.93 -15.53
N ALA A 448 20.47 -3.51 -16.09
CA ALA A 448 21.64 -4.39 -16.20
C ALA A 448 22.11 -4.86 -14.83
N ARG A 449 22.29 -3.94 -13.86
CA ARG A 449 22.66 -4.28 -12.50
C ARG A 449 21.60 -5.11 -11.77
N SER A 450 20.32 -4.75 -11.97
CA SER A 450 19.22 -5.50 -11.35
C SER A 450 19.18 -6.96 -11.83
N ARG A 451 19.42 -7.22 -13.11
CA ARG A 451 19.49 -8.59 -13.67
C ARG A 451 20.71 -9.38 -13.17
N GLU A 452 21.79 -8.71 -12.77
CA GLU A 452 22.95 -9.35 -12.15
C GLU A 452 22.62 -9.80 -10.69
N GLU A 453 21.83 -9.01 -9.97
CA GLU A 453 21.50 -9.28 -8.56
C GLU A 453 20.23 -10.15 -8.40
N PHE A 454 19.31 -10.13 -9.36
CA PHE A 454 18.03 -10.83 -9.29
C PHE A 454 17.86 -11.86 -10.42
N PRO A 455 18.18 -13.14 -10.15
CA PRO A 455 18.00 -14.22 -11.13
C PRO A 455 16.56 -14.34 -11.66
N GLU A 456 15.57 -13.96 -10.86
CA GLU A 456 14.16 -13.94 -11.25
C GLU A 456 13.84 -12.99 -12.40
N LEU A 457 14.72 -12.05 -12.75
CA LEU A 457 14.60 -11.21 -13.94
C LEU A 457 15.18 -11.86 -15.21
N GLY A 458 15.71 -13.07 -15.11
CA GLY A 458 16.28 -13.82 -16.25
C GLY A 458 15.29 -14.10 -17.38
N TYR A 459 13.99 -13.96 -17.13
CA TYR A 459 12.94 -14.12 -18.15
C TYR A 459 12.89 -12.94 -19.14
N LEU A 460 13.44 -11.76 -18.81
CA LEU A 460 13.54 -10.61 -19.72
C LEU A 460 14.67 -10.85 -20.72
N SER A 461 14.35 -10.93 -22.00
CA SER A 461 15.29 -11.22 -23.09
C SER A 461 15.36 -10.07 -24.12
#